data_c0c2d210957bba7c3b0ebc910524b956
#
_entry.id   c0c2d210957bba7c3b0ebc910524b956
#
_cell.length_a   1.000
_cell.length_b   1.000
_cell.length_c   1.000
_cell.angle_alpha   90.00
_cell.angle_beta   90.00
_cell.angle_gamma   90.00
#
_symmetry.space_group_name_H-M   'P 1'
#
loop_
_entity.id
_entity.type
_entity.pdbx_description
1 polymer ?
#
loop_
_entity_poly.entity_id
_entity_poly.type
_entity_poly.pdbx_seq_one_letter_code
_entity_poly.pdbx_strand_id
1 'polypeptide(L)'
;MKILITGISGQDGIYLTKKIKNNYPNFSILGISRSMDLNNFLSISKTNSLSKNQNINIVNVDLKNPDAVNSLVRDFMPDYIYNLTGPSSVYESIKNPELEFTITNIFNNLTSAVIKNQNFCNFYQASTSEMYGLNNKQKLYNENSKFIPNSPYASGKLTNHLKVKHLRDAYSWNIFSGIMFNHESEYRKNEFLFMKIIQAARKIKNGSKDKLKIGSLDYCRDWSYAEDIAEGIFALTTMGSDYDYVLGSGVGTSIKSLVDTIFKFFDLDYKEYI
;
A
#
# COMPACT_ATOMS: atom_id res chain seq x y z
N MET A 1 21.06 -4.27 -9.92
CA MET A 1 19.68 -3.98 -10.35
C MET A 1 19.24 -2.64 -9.80
N LYS A 2 18.41 -1.93 -10.56
CA LYS A 2 17.85 -0.62 -10.23
C LYS A 2 16.36 -0.76 -9.92
N ILE A 3 15.94 -0.31 -8.76
CA ILE A 3 14.57 -0.45 -8.26
C ILE A 3 13.96 0.92 -8.02
N LEU A 4 12.84 1.21 -8.63
CA LEU A 4 12.04 2.41 -8.40
C LEU A 4 10.88 2.06 -7.47
N ILE A 5 10.79 2.74 -6.30
CA ILE A 5 9.70 2.55 -5.35
C ILE A 5 8.95 3.88 -5.19
N THR A 6 7.74 3.97 -5.73
CA THR A 6 6.87 5.09 -5.44
C THR A 6 6.16 4.88 -4.11
N GLY A 7 6.01 5.93 -3.29
CA GLY A 7 5.44 5.78 -1.96
C GLY A 7 6.36 5.09 -0.95
N ILE A 8 7.68 5.19 -1.14
CA ILE A 8 8.71 4.56 -0.29
C ILE A 8 8.54 4.88 1.20
N SER A 9 7.99 6.03 1.54
CA SER A 9 7.76 6.48 2.91
C SER A 9 6.50 5.92 3.59
N GLY A 10 5.68 5.16 2.85
CA GLY A 10 4.56 4.41 3.43
C GLY A 10 5.04 3.12 4.11
N GLN A 11 4.18 2.51 4.94
CA GLN A 11 4.52 1.26 5.64
C GLN A 11 5.04 0.17 4.68
N ASP A 12 4.36 -0.04 3.56
CA ASP A 12 4.71 -1.07 2.58
C ASP A 12 6.05 -0.75 1.90
N GLY A 13 6.28 0.54 1.59
CA GLY A 13 7.55 1.01 1.01
C GLY A 13 8.73 0.82 1.95
N ILE A 14 8.52 1.06 3.25
CA ILE A 14 9.56 0.88 4.28
C ILE A 14 9.92 -0.60 4.40
N TYR A 15 8.94 -1.49 4.58
CA TYR A 15 9.19 -2.93 4.72
C TYR A 15 9.75 -3.55 3.45
N LEU A 16 9.22 -3.17 2.28
CA LEU A 16 9.76 -3.65 1.00
C LEU A 16 11.22 -3.22 0.81
N THR A 17 11.56 -1.97 1.16
CA THR A 17 12.94 -1.49 1.10
C THR A 17 13.85 -2.31 2.02
N LYS A 18 13.41 -2.59 3.26
CA LYS A 18 14.13 -3.46 4.19
C LYS A 18 14.34 -4.85 3.60
N LYS A 19 13.28 -5.46 3.10
CA LYS A 19 13.33 -6.81 2.49
C LYS A 19 14.32 -6.87 1.33
N ILE A 20 14.24 -5.91 0.40
CA ILE A 20 15.14 -5.84 -0.76
C ILE A 20 16.59 -5.69 -0.29
N LYS A 21 16.87 -4.80 0.65
CA LYS A 21 18.23 -4.53 1.11
C LYS A 21 18.84 -5.66 1.92
N ASN A 22 18.03 -6.36 2.69
CA ASN A 22 18.49 -7.55 3.43
C ASN A 22 18.90 -8.69 2.49
N ASN A 23 18.16 -8.89 1.40
CA ASN A 23 18.43 -9.96 0.46
C ASN A 23 19.45 -9.55 -0.63
N TYR A 24 19.46 -8.27 -1.02
CA TYR A 24 20.25 -7.74 -2.13
C TYR A 24 20.85 -6.37 -1.77
N PRO A 25 21.88 -6.33 -0.90
CA PRO A 25 22.44 -5.08 -0.40
C PRO A 25 22.99 -4.18 -1.51
N ASN A 26 23.45 -4.76 -2.62
CA ASN A 26 24.04 -4.03 -3.74
C ASN A 26 23.03 -3.44 -4.74
N PHE A 27 21.71 -3.72 -4.60
CA PHE A 27 20.71 -3.13 -5.48
C PHE A 27 20.58 -1.63 -5.22
N SER A 28 20.42 -0.85 -6.30
CA SER A 28 20.18 0.58 -6.23
C SER A 28 18.69 0.85 -6.10
N ILE A 29 18.27 1.59 -5.08
CA ILE A 29 16.88 1.97 -4.86
C ILE A 29 16.71 3.47 -5.05
N LEU A 30 15.79 3.86 -5.94
CA LEU A 30 15.30 5.21 -6.07
C LEU A 30 13.88 5.28 -5.50
N GLY A 31 13.73 5.95 -4.37
CA GLY A 31 12.44 6.15 -3.71
C GLY A 31 11.82 7.48 -4.10
N ILE A 32 10.50 7.47 -4.34
CA ILE A 32 9.74 8.70 -4.54
C ILE A 32 8.92 8.99 -3.29
N SER A 33 9.17 10.18 -2.70
CA SER A 33 8.41 10.70 -1.56
C SER A 33 8.21 12.20 -1.69
N ARG A 34 7.02 12.69 -1.31
CA ARG A 34 6.71 14.13 -1.29
C ARG A 34 7.11 14.82 0.02
N SER A 35 7.27 14.07 1.08
CA SER A 35 7.36 14.61 2.44
C SER A 35 8.58 14.10 3.21
N MET A 36 9.44 13.31 2.60
CA MET A 36 10.52 12.64 3.30
C MET A 36 11.78 12.59 2.45
N ASP A 37 12.88 13.04 3.01
CA ASP A 37 14.21 12.81 2.48
C ASP A 37 14.83 11.49 3.00
N LEU A 38 16.03 11.16 2.54
CA LEU A 38 16.72 9.95 2.95
C LEU A 38 16.99 9.91 4.47
N ASN A 39 17.36 11.04 5.09
CA ASN A 39 17.70 11.06 6.52
C ASN A 39 16.45 10.76 7.37
N ASN A 40 15.33 11.39 7.04
CA ASN A 40 14.06 11.15 7.71
C ASN A 40 13.58 9.71 7.50
N PHE A 41 13.74 9.16 6.29
CA PHE A 41 13.41 7.77 5.99
C PHE A 41 14.23 6.78 6.85
N LEU A 42 15.54 6.97 6.93
CA LEU A 42 16.43 6.12 7.73
C LEU A 42 16.13 6.22 9.23
N SER A 43 15.78 7.43 9.72
CA SER A 43 15.38 7.65 11.11
C SER A 43 14.10 6.92 11.47
N ILE A 44 13.05 7.02 10.62
CA ILE A 44 11.74 6.41 10.86
C ILE A 44 11.79 4.89 10.70
N SER A 45 12.52 4.40 9.71
CA SER A 45 12.63 2.97 9.46
C SER A 45 13.31 2.19 10.59
N LYS A 46 13.89 2.87 11.58
CA LYS A 46 14.56 2.29 12.77
C LYS A 46 15.55 1.17 12.43
N THR A 47 16.09 1.19 11.24
CA THR A 47 16.99 0.13 10.78
C THR A 47 18.43 0.59 10.87
N ASN A 48 19.12 0.12 11.89
CA ASN A 48 20.59 0.19 11.92
C ASN A 48 21.23 -0.55 10.73
N SER A 49 20.45 -1.41 10.04
CA SER A 49 20.89 -2.15 8.85
C SER A 49 20.84 -1.35 7.56
N LEU A 50 20.04 -0.28 7.46
CA LEU A 50 20.03 0.63 6.32
C LEU A 50 21.03 1.79 6.58
N SER A 51 22.32 1.52 6.46
CA SER A 51 23.33 2.58 6.56
C SER A 51 23.27 3.53 5.35
N LYS A 52 23.73 4.78 5.52
CA LYS A 52 23.79 5.80 4.45
C LYS A 52 24.55 5.36 3.18
N ASN A 53 25.29 4.25 3.25
CA ASN A 53 26.10 3.73 2.14
C ASN A 53 25.40 2.68 1.28
N GLN A 54 24.10 2.45 1.44
CA GLN A 54 23.42 1.29 0.82
C GLN A 54 22.74 1.59 -0.53
N ASN A 55 23.22 2.52 -1.34
CA ASN A 55 22.64 2.81 -2.66
C ASN A 55 21.12 3.06 -2.62
N ILE A 56 20.65 3.82 -1.62
CA ILE A 56 19.28 4.33 -1.54
C ILE A 56 19.31 5.83 -1.77
N ASN A 57 18.52 6.30 -2.72
CA ASN A 57 18.25 7.71 -2.95
C ASN A 57 16.76 7.98 -2.88
N ILE A 58 16.37 9.11 -2.30
CA ILE A 58 14.97 9.54 -2.21
C ILE A 58 14.85 10.92 -2.83
N VAL A 59 13.93 11.03 -3.80
CA VAL A 59 13.68 12.27 -4.53
C VAL A 59 12.20 12.64 -4.46
N ASN A 60 11.93 13.94 -4.60
CA ASN A 60 10.58 14.46 -4.72
C ASN A 60 10.26 14.67 -6.20
N VAL A 61 9.32 13.88 -6.72
CA VAL A 61 8.82 14.00 -8.08
C VAL A 61 7.28 14.01 -8.04
N ASP A 62 6.66 14.97 -8.70
CA ASP A 62 5.20 14.95 -8.87
C ASP A 62 4.81 13.90 -9.92
N LEU A 63 4.33 12.76 -9.45
CA LEU A 63 3.92 11.65 -10.31
C LEU A 63 2.66 11.97 -11.16
N LYS A 64 1.98 13.09 -10.93
CA LYS A 64 0.89 13.57 -11.78
C LYS A 64 1.42 14.31 -13.02
N ASN A 65 2.67 14.74 -13.00
CA ASN A 65 3.32 15.38 -14.15
C ASN A 65 3.94 14.32 -15.07
N PRO A 66 3.38 14.11 -16.29
CA PRO A 66 3.84 13.07 -17.21
C PRO A 66 5.28 13.27 -17.69
N ASP A 67 5.73 14.52 -17.87
CA ASP A 67 7.08 14.80 -18.34
C ASP A 67 8.11 14.51 -17.25
N ALA A 68 7.81 14.87 -16.00
CA ALA A 68 8.66 14.55 -14.87
C ALA A 68 8.81 13.03 -14.68
N VAL A 69 7.70 12.27 -14.81
CA VAL A 69 7.71 10.81 -14.73
C VAL A 69 8.46 10.18 -15.90
N ASN A 70 8.26 10.71 -17.14
CA ASN A 70 8.98 10.24 -18.30
C ASN A 70 10.50 10.44 -18.16
N SER A 71 10.94 11.61 -17.70
CA SER A 71 12.36 11.87 -17.44
C SER A 71 12.91 10.96 -16.34
N LEU A 72 12.16 10.77 -15.26
CA LEU A 72 12.54 9.85 -14.15
C LEU A 72 12.80 8.44 -14.66
N VAL A 73 11.87 7.86 -15.44
CA VAL A 73 11.99 6.48 -15.94
C VAL A 73 13.12 6.39 -16.97
N ARG A 74 13.23 7.36 -17.90
CA ARG A 74 14.30 7.40 -18.89
C ARG A 74 15.69 7.47 -18.27
N ASP A 75 15.87 8.35 -17.29
CA ASP A 75 17.20 8.64 -16.74
C ASP A 75 17.63 7.57 -15.73
N PHE A 76 16.67 7.00 -15.00
CA PHE A 76 16.98 5.95 -14.03
C PHE A 76 17.02 4.56 -14.65
N MET A 77 16.21 4.25 -15.69
CA MET A 77 16.12 2.94 -16.34
C MET A 77 15.95 1.81 -15.31
N PRO A 78 14.82 1.75 -14.58
CA PRO A 78 14.61 0.75 -13.54
C PRO A 78 14.45 -0.68 -14.12
N ASP A 79 14.99 -1.67 -13.41
CA ASP A 79 14.73 -3.10 -13.64
C ASP A 79 13.41 -3.52 -12.99
N TYR A 80 13.01 -2.84 -11.91
CA TYR A 80 11.76 -3.04 -11.16
C TYR A 80 11.11 -1.71 -10.82
N ILE A 81 9.79 -1.65 -10.95
CA ILE A 81 8.96 -0.54 -10.44
C ILE A 81 7.94 -1.12 -9.46
N TYR A 82 7.93 -0.60 -8.23
CA TYR A 82 6.89 -0.85 -7.25
C TYR A 82 6.03 0.41 -7.09
N ASN A 83 4.82 0.39 -7.67
CA ASN A 83 3.89 1.51 -7.53
C ASN A 83 3.02 1.33 -6.29
N LEU A 84 3.51 1.84 -5.16
CA LEU A 84 2.82 1.85 -3.87
C LEU A 84 2.17 3.20 -3.56
N THR A 85 2.34 4.19 -4.46
CA THR A 85 1.81 5.55 -4.29
C THR A 85 0.31 5.61 -4.63
N GLY A 86 -0.39 6.45 -3.89
CA GLY A 86 -1.74 6.88 -4.18
C GLY A 86 -2.52 7.20 -2.91
N PRO A 87 -3.66 7.90 -3.04
CA PRO A 87 -4.62 7.97 -1.96
C PRO A 87 -4.96 6.56 -1.48
N SER A 88 -5.05 6.36 -0.17
CA SER A 88 -5.29 5.04 0.44
C SER A 88 -6.50 5.03 1.39
N SER A 89 -7.19 6.15 1.53
CA SER A 89 -8.35 6.31 2.40
C SER A 89 -9.64 6.30 1.60
N VAL A 90 -10.47 5.30 1.84
CA VAL A 90 -11.86 5.24 1.30
C VAL A 90 -12.65 6.46 1.74
N TYR A 91 -12.56 6.81 3.02
CA TYR A 91 -13.27 7.96 3.58
C TYR A 91 -12.91 9.29 2.89
N GLU A 92 -11.62 9.54 2.68
CA GLU A 92 -11.18 10.75 1.98
C GLU A 92 -11.61 10.76 0.51
N SER A 93 -11.68 9.59 -0.15
CA SER A 93 -12.13 9.50 -1.53
C SER A 93 -13.64 9.76 -1.68
N ILE A 94 -14.44 9.46 -0.67
CA ILE A 94 -15.88 9.81 -0.67
C ILE A 94 -16.07 11.33 -0.53
N LYS A 95 -15.24 11.99 0.28
CA LYS A 95 -15.26 13.44 0.43
C LYS A 95 -14.69 14.19 -0.78
N ASN A 96 -13.71 13.59 -1.42
CA ASN A 96 -13.03 14.15 -2.58
C ASN A 96 -12.95 13.10 -3.70
N PRO A 97 -14.01 12.97 -4.53
CA PRO A 97 -14.05 11.98 -5.61
C PRO A 97 -12.95 12.12 -6.66
N GLU A 98 -12.36 13.30 -6.81
CA GLU A 98 -11.25 13.55 -7.75
C GLU A 98 -9.98 12.73 -7.41
N LEU A 99 -9.91 12.14 -6.22
CA LEU A 99 -8.82 11.22 -5.86
C LEU A 99 -8.79 9.99 -6.75
N GLU A 100 -9.92 9.58 -7.35
CA GLU A 100 -9.97 8.52 -8.35
C GLU A 100 -9.07 8.85 -9.56
N PHE A 101 -9.18 10.07 -10.09
CA PHE A 101 -8.33 10.53 -11.19
C PHE A 101 -6.85 10.59 -10.78
N THR A 102 -6.56 10.98 -9.55
CA THR A 102 -5.18 10.98 -9.06
C THR A 102 -4.59 9.57 -9.06
N ILE A 103 -5.36 8.55 -8.62
CA ILE A 103 -4.94 7.15 -8.60
C ILE A 103 -4.64 6.66 -10.02
N THR A 104 -5.55 6.92 -10.95
CA THR A 104 -5.42 6.45 -12.33
C THR A 104 -4.33 7.20 -13.11
N ASN A 105 -4.19 8.51 -12.91
CA ASN A 105 -3.18 9.31 -13.57
C ASN A 105 -1.74 8.91 -13.19
N ILE A 106 -1.47 8.67 -11.91
CA ILE A 106 -0.15 8.23 -11.46
C ILE A 106 0.24 6.91 -12.16
N PHE A 107 -0.67 5.94 -12.17
CA PHE A 107 -0.44 4.67 -12.85
C PHE A 107 -0.23 4.84 -14.36
N ASN A 108 -1.08 5.65 -15.00
CA ASN A 108 -0.98 5.91 -16.42
C ASN A 108 0.35 6.60 -16.81
N ASN A 109 0.79 7.57 -16.01
CA ASN A 109 2.06 8.27 -16.28
C ASN A 109 3.25 7.31 -16.16
N LEU A 110 3.28 6.46 -15.14
CA LEU A 110 4.34 5.47 -14.96
C LEU A 110 4.37 4.45 -16.10
N THR A 111 3.21 3.87 -16.44
CA THR A 111 3.15 2.86 -17.52
C THR A 111 3.42 3.46 -18.89
N SER A 112 2.93 4.67 -19.17
CA SER A 112 3.22 5.39 -20.41
C SER A 112 4.70 5.73 -20.55
N ALA A 113 5.37 6.11 -19.47
CA ALA A 113 6.81 6.36 -19.47
C ALA A 113 7.62 5.09 -19.77
N VAL A 114 7.23 3.95 -19.17
CA VAL A 114 7.85 2.64 -19.47
C VAL A 114 7.69 2.29 -20.96
N ILE A 115 6.48 2.41 -21.50
CA ILE A 115 6.19 2.10 -22.91
C ILE A 115 6.97 3.04 -23.85
N LYS A 116 6.93 4.35 -23.58
CA LYS A 116 7.62 5.37 -24.39
C LYS A 116 9.13 5.15 -24.46
N ASN A 117 9.74 4.74 -23.37
CA ASN A 117 11.17 4.48 -23.29
C ASN A 117 11.55 3.02 -23.60
N GLN A 118 10.57 2.18 -23.95
CA GLN A 118 10.75 0.74 -24.22
C GLN A 118 11.48 -0.01 -23.09
N ASN A 119 11.33 0.48 -21.86
CA ASN A 119 11.96 -0.08 -20.65
C ASN A 119 10.99 -1.01 -19.93
N PHE A 120 10.61 -2.13 -20.53
CA PHE A 120 9.67 -3.13 -19.99
C PHE A 120 10.26 -3.87 -18.78
N CYS A 121 10.40 -3.15 -17.67
CA CYS A 121 10.85 -3.69 -16.39
C CYS A 121 9.75 -4.49 -15.69
N ASN A 122 10.10 -5.26 -14.65
CA ASN A 122 9.10 -5.87 -13.77
C ASN A 122 8.33 -4.76 -13.04
N PHE A 123 6.99 -4.75 -13.17
CA PHE A 123 6.16 -3.69 -12.61
C PHE A 123 5.13 -4.27 -11.64
N TYR A 124 5.13 -3.81 -10.40
CA TYR A 124 4.12 -4.12 -9.39
C TYR A 124 3.16 -2.95 -9.20
N GLN A 125 1.84 -3.22 -9.32
CA GLN A 125 0.78 -2.29 -9.01
C GLN A 125 0.09 -2.67 -7.71
N ALA A 126 0.13 -1.80 -6.72
CA ALA A 126 -0.64 -1.95 -5.49
C ALA A 126 -2.14 -1.78 -5.77
N SER A 127 -2.89 -2.87 -5.68
CA SER A 127 -4.35 -2.94 -5.72
C SER A 127 -4.93 -3.12 -4.31
N THR A 128 -6.23 -3.37 -4.19
CA THR A 128 -6.91 -3.38 -2.88
C THR A 128 -8.10 -4.32 -2.87
N SER A 129 -8.38 -4.95 -1.73
CA SER A 129 -9.58 -5.73 -1.47
C SER A 129 -10.88 -4.90 -1.53
N GLU A 130 -10.80 -3.56 -1.40
CA GLU A 130 -11.96 -2.68 -1.54
C GLU A 130 -12.60 -2.75 -2.94
N MET A 131 -11.89 -3.27 -3.94
CA MET A 131 -12.44 -3.54 -5.27
C MET A 131 -13.56 -4.59 -5.23
N TYR A 132 -13.55 -5.51 -4.27
CA TYR A 132 -14.64 -6.49 -4.09
C TYR A 132 -15.93 -5.88 -3.54
N GLY A 133 -15.83 -4.70 -2.92
CA GLY A 133 -16.95 -4.01 -2.30
C GLY A 133 -17.41 -4.65 -0.98
N LEU A 134 -18.53 -4.15 -0.47
CA LEU A 134 -19.13 -4.64 0.77
C LEU A 134 -20.15 -5.75 0.46
N ASN A 135 -19.70 -6.96 0.18
CA ASN A 135 -20.60 -8.09 -0.01
C ASN A 135 -20.59 -9.02 1.21
N ASN A 136 -21.52 -8.80 2.12
CA ASN A 136 -21.62 -9.59 3.37
C ASN A 136 -21.99 -11.07 3.15
N LYS A 137 -22.31 -11.49 1.92
CA LYS A 137 -22.66 -12.86 1.59
C LYS A 137 -21.45 -13.73 1.23
N GLN A 138 -20.39 -13.13 0.75
CA GLN A 138 -19.17 -13.84 0.40
C GLN A 138 -18.21 -13.83 1.59
N LYS A 139 -17.79 -15.03 2.02
CA LYS A 139 -16.91 -15.20 3.19
C LYS A 139 -15.42 -15.11 2.84
N LEU A 140 -15.05 -15.55 1.64
CA LEU A 140 -13.68 -15.55 1.14
C LEU A 140 -13.65 -14.99 -0.28
N TYR A 141 -12.62 -14.22 -0.58
CA TYR A 141 -12.36 -13.65 -1.90
C TYR A 141 -11.07 -14.23 -2.46
N ASN A 142 -11.04 -14.40 -3.78
CA ASN A 142 -9.86 -14.78 -4.54
C ASN A 142 -9.78 -13.94 -5.83
N GLU A 143 -8.79 -14.19 -6.64
CA GLU A 143 -8.51 -13.44 -7.87
C GLU A 143 -9.66 -13.51 -8.90
N ASN A 144 -10.48 -14.56 -8.86
CA ASN A 144 -11.63 -14.76 -9.73
C ASN A 144 -12.94 -14.21 -9.16
N SER A 145 -12.92 -13.67 -7.95
CA SER A 145 -14.10 -13.10 -7.32
C SER A 145 -14.54 -11.82 -8.02
N LYS A 146 -15.85 -11.60 -8.12
CA LYS A 146 -16.42 -10.44 -8.80
C LYS A 146 -16.08 -9.15 -8.08
N PHE A 147 -15.60 -8.17 -8.83
CA PHE A 147 -15.36 -6.81 -8.33
C PHE A 147 -16.67 -5.99 -8.35
N ILE A 148 -16.97 -5.31 -7.25
CA ILE A 148 -18.14 -4.43 -7.07
C ILE A 148 -17.70 -3.20 -6.26
N PRO A 149 -16.87 -2.31 -6.83
CA PRO A 149 -16.34 -1.17 -6.10
C PRO A 149 -17.48 -0.23 -5.66
N ASN A 150 -17.40 0.28 -4.44
CA ASN A 150 -18.41 1.15 -3.84
C ASN A 150 -17.85 2.50 -3.35
N SER A 151 -16.67 2.87 -3.82
CA SER A 151 -16.06 4.16 -3.54
C SER A 151 -15.17 4.62 -4.71
N PRO A 152 -14.92 5.94 -4.86
CA PRO A 152 -13.99 6.45 -5.87
C PRO A 152 -12.58 5.84 -5.74
N TYR A 153 -12.11 5.61 -4.51
CA TYR A 153 -10.86 4.89 -4.27
C TYR A 153 -10.86 3.49 -4.89
N ALA A 154 -11.90 2.70 -4.59
CA ALA A 154 -12.03 1.34 -5.11
C ALA A 154 -12.18 1.31 -6.64
N SER A 155 -12.94 2.26 -7.21
CA SER A 155 -13.11 2.40 -8.66
C SER A 155 -11.79 2.72 -9.37
N GLY A 156 -11.02 3.68 -8.85
CA GLY A 156 -9.71 4.03 -9.42
C GLY A 156 -8.71 2.87 -9.33
N LYS A 157 -8.71 2.12 -8.22
CA LYS A 157 -7.88 0.93 -8.07
C LYS A 157 -8.30 -0.20 -9.02
N LEU A 158 -9.61 -0.42 -9.21
CA LEU A 158 -10.12 -1.39 -10.18
C LEU A 158 -9.74 -1.02 -11.62
N THR A 159 -9.86 0.25 -11.98
CA THR A 159 -9.43 0.75 -13.29
C THR A 159 -7.96 0.41 -13.57
N ASN A 160 -7.08 0.65 -12.60
CA ASN A 160 -5.66 0.31 -12.73
C ASN A 160 -5.46 -1.22 -12.81
N HIS A 161 -6.15 -2.00 -11.98
CA HIS A 161 -6.08 -3.46 -11.98
C HIS A 161 -6.45 -4.08 -13.33
N LEU A 162 -7.56 -3.63 -13.92
CA LEU A 162 -7.99 -4.08 -15.26
C LEU A 162 -7.00 -3.68 -16.34
N LYS A 163 -6.41 -2.48 -16.22
CA LYS A 163 -5.40 -2.02 -17.16
C LYS A 163 -4.09 -2.80 -17.05
N VAL A 164 -3.71 -3.29 -15.86
CA VAL A 164 -2.56 -4.20 -15.68
C VAL A 164 -2.72 -5.43 -16.58
N LYS A 165 -3.89 -6.08 -16.54
CA LYS A 165 -4.17 -7.24 -17.41
C LYS A 165 -4.04 -6.89 -18.88
N HIS A 166 -4.66 -5.79 -19.31
CA HIS A 166 -4.58 -5.32 -20.70
C HIS A 166 -3.15 -5.06 -21.15
N LEU A 167 -2.34 -4.39 -20.33
CA LEU A 167 -0.93 -4.09 -20.66
C LEU A 167 -0.08 -5.36 -20.73
N ARG A 168 -0.32 -6.32 -19.85
CA ARG A 168 0.33 -7.64 -19.86
C ARG A 168 0.09 -8.35 -21.19
N ASP A 169 -1.18 -8.41 -21.60
CA ASP A 169 -1.57 -9.10 -22.84
C ASP A 169 -1.06 -8.37 -24.10
N ALA A 170 -1.13 -7.01 -24.11
CA ALA A 170 -0.76 -6.21 -25.27
C ALA A 170 0.75 -6.16 -25.53
N TYR A 171 1.58 -6.20 -24.48
CA TYR A 171 3.02 -5.98 -24.57
C TYR A 171 3.86 -7.18 -24.10
N SER A 172 3.25 -8.31 -23.74
CA SER A 172 3.93 -9.42 -23.05
C SER A 172 4.77 -8.94 -21.87
N TRP A 173 4.24 -7.96 -21.12
CA TRP A 173 4.96 -7.24 -20.07
C TRP A 173 4.80 -7.93 -18.72
N ASN A 174 5.89 -8.13 -18.00
CA ASN A 174 5.88 -8.58 -16.60
C ASN A 174 5.32 -7.50 -15.68
N ILE A 175 4.00 -7.36 -15.68
CA ILE A 175 3.27 -6.41 -14.85
C ILE A 175 2.25 -7.15 -13.97
N PHE A 176 2.30 -6.92 -12.66
CA PHE A 176 1.57 -7.64 -11.63
C PHE A 176 0.62 -6.71 -10.86
N SER A 177 -0.47 -7.25 -10.36
CA SER A 177 -1.38 -6.55 -9.46
C SER A 177 -1.57 -7.35 -8.18
N GLY A 178 -1.14 -6.82 -7.04
CA GLY A 178 -1.40 -7.40 -5.72
C GLY A 178 -2.67 -6.85 -5.11
N ILE A 179 -3.69 -7.69 -4.90
CA ILE A 179 -4.96 -7.33 -4.28
C ILE A 179 -4.80 -7.45 -2.76
N MET A 180 -4.36 -6.36 -2.13
CA MET A 180 -4.02 -6.35 -0.72
C MET A 180 -5.27 -6.16 0.15
N PHE A 181 -5.40 -7.01 1.17
CA PHE A 181 -6.33 -6.81 2.27
C PHE A 181 -5.74 -5.83 3.31
N ASN A 182 -6.50 -5.51 4.36
CA ASN A 182 -6.01 -4.58 5.37
C ASN A 182 -4.75 -5.14 6.05
N HIS A 183 -3.77 -4.27 6.20
CA HIS A 183 -2.51 -4.62 6.85
C HIS A 183 -1.99 -3.41 7.60
N GLU A 184 -1.43 -3.65 8.77
CA GLU A 184 -1.10 -2.62 9.72
C GLU A 184 0.33 -2.78 10.24
N SER A 185 0.89 -1.69 10.73
CA SER A 185 2.20 -1.68 11.37
C SER A 185 2.38 -0.43 12.23
N GLU A 186 3.52 -0.34 12.90
CA GLU A 186 3.95 0.86 13.63
C GLU A 186 4.15 2.08 12.73
N TYR A 187 4.27 1.89 11.41
CA TYR A 187 4.38 2.97 10.41
C TYR A 187 3.04 3.44 9.87
N ARG A 188 1.93 2.84 10.35
CA ARG A 188 0.59 3.25 9.93
C ARG A 188 0.28 4.66 10.43
N LYS A 189 -0.31 5.49 9.59
CA LYS A 189 -0.71 6.84 9.98
C LYS A 189 -1.89 6.84 10.95
N ASN A 190 -1.91 7.83 11.84
CA ASN A 190 -2.88 7.93 12.94
C ASN A 190 -4.34 8.10 12.50
N GLU A 191 -4.60 8.56 11.27
CA GLU A 191 -5.95 8.72 10.74
C GLU A 191 -6.66 7.39 10.37
N PHE A 192 -5.93 6.27 10.30
CA PHE A 192 -6.51 4.97 10.01
C PHE A 192 -7.12 4.31 11.24
N LEU A 193 -8.15 3.49 11.03
CA LEU A 193 -8.97 2.92 12.08
C LEU A 193 -8.16 2.21 13.17
N PHE A 194 -7.23 1.35 12.78
CA PHE A 194 -6.38 0.60 13.70
C PHE A 194 -5.63 1.53 14.65
N MET A 195 -4.93 2.53 14.08
CA MET A 195 -4.18 3.51 14.87
C MET A 195 -5.09 4.44 15.69
N LYS A 196 -6.27 4.80 15.18
CA LYS A 196 -7.27 5.56 15.96
C LYS A 196 -7.67 4.83 17.22
N ILE A 197 -7.91 3.52 17.15
CA ILE A 197 -8.27 2.70 18.32
C ILE A 197 -7.12 2.67 19.32
N ILE A 198 -5.88 2.41 18.85
CA ILE A 198 -4.69 2.40 19.72
C ILE A 198 -4.49 3.75 20.41
N GLN A 199 -4.57 4.86 19.68
CA GLN A 199 -4.37 6.20 20.24
C GLN A 199 -5.46 6.56 21.24
N ALA A 200 -6.72 6.17 20.98
CA ALA A 200 -7.81 6.37 21.93
C ALA A 200 -7.59 5.57 23.21
N ALA A 201 -7.33 4.28 23.12
CA ALA A 201 -7.05 3.42 24.27
C ALA A 201 -5.88 3.96 25.10
N ARG A 202 -4.78 4.39 24.44
CA ARG A 202 -3.63 5.00 25.12
C ARG A 202 -3.99 6.29 25.87
N LYS A 203 -4.79 7.18 25.24
CA LYS A 203 -5.24 8.44 25.90
C LYS A 203 -6.12 8.15 27.09
N ILE A 204 -7.06 7.21 26.97
CA ILE A 204 -7.97 6.82 28.05
C ILE A 204 -7.18 6.20 29.21
N LYS A 205 -6.22 5.31 28.94
CA LYS A 205 -5.32 4.75 29.96
C LYS A 205 -4.54 5.83 30.71
N ASN A 206 -4.23 6.95 30.04
CA ASN A 206 -3.55 8.11 30.62
C ASN A 206 -4.53 9.14 31.26
N GLY A 207 -5.80 8.75 31.50
CA GLY A 207 -6.78 9.56 32.24
C GLY A 207 -7.70 10.42 31.38
N SER A 208 -7.68 10.32 30.04
CA SER A 208 -8.69 11.00 29.20
C SER A 208 -10.08 10.38 29.44
N LYS A 209 -11.08 11.25 29.48
CA LYS A 209 -12.50 10.85 29.54
C LYS A 209 -13.17 10.87 28.17
N ASP A 210 -12.39 11.09 27.11
CA ASP A 210 -12.92 11.12 25.74
C ASP A 210 -13.46 9.76 25.34
N LYS A 211 -14.59 9.78 24.60
CA LYS A 211 -15.15 8.58 24.00
C LYS A 211 -14.61 8.40 22.57
N LEU A 212 -14.30 7.17 22.23
CA LEU A 212 -13.91 6.81 20.86
C LEU A 212 -15.16 6.68 20.00
N LYS A 213 -15.28 7.53 18.98
CA LYS A 213 -16.35 7.45 17.97
C LYS A 213 -15.89 6.51 16.84
N ILE A 214 -16.57 5.38 16.70
CA ILE A 214 -16.38 4.38 15.65
C ILE A 214 -17.71 4.18 14.92
N GLY A 215 -17.67 3.79 13.64
CA GLY A 215 -18.83 3.32 12.90
C GLY A 215 -19.34 1.96 13.40
N SER A 216 -19.93 1.15 12.53
CA SER A 216 -20.40 -0.19 12.91
C SER A 216 -19.26 -1.09 13.39
N LEU A 217 -19.48 -1.75 14.52
CA LEU A 217 -18.57 -2.74 15.09
C LEU A 217 -18.67 -4.12 14.42
N ASP A 218 -19.72 -4.35 13.62
CA ASP A 218 -20.08 -5.65 13.05
C ASP A 218 -19.34 -5.95 11.73
N TYR A 219 -18.72 -4.94 11.12
CA TYR A 219 -17.93 -5.17 9.91
C TYR A 219 -16.72 -6.04 10.20
N CYS A 220 -16.50 -7.02 9.31
CA CYS A 220 -15.30 -7.84 9.32
C CYS A 220 -14.29 -7.34 8.30
N ARG A 221 -13.01 -7.44 8.65
CA ARG A 221 -11.85 -7.21 7.76
C ARG A 221 -10.82 -8.29 7.99
N ASP A 222 -10.08 -8.62 6.95
CA ASP A 222 -8.84 -9.36 7.08
C ASP A 222 -7.75 -8.36 7.49
N TRP A 223 -7.00 -8.70 8.53
CA TRP A 223 -5.93 -7.88 9.09
C TRP A 223 -4.64 -8.66 9.08
N SER A 224 -3.65 -8.17 8.34
CA SER A 224 -2.31 -8.74 8.28
C SER A 224 -1.28 -7.81 8.88
N TYR A 225 -0.07 -8.31 9.10
CA TYR A 225 1.08 -7.48 9.39
C TYR A 225 1.71 -6.97 8.08
N ALA A 226 2.05 -5.68 8.03
CA ALA A 226 2.51 -5.06 6.79
C ALA A 226 3.85 -5.62 6.28
N GLU A 227 4.68 -6.17 7.15
CA GLU A 227 5.93 -6.83 6.75
C GLU A 227 5.65 -8.11 5.95
N ASP A 228 4.65 -8.92 6.36
CA ASP A 228 4.25 -10.13 5.64
C ASP A 228 3.69 -9.79 4.26
N ILE A 229 2.92 -8.70 4.16
CA ILE A 229 2.43 -8.19 2.87
C ILE A 229 3.59 -7.74 1.98
N ALA A 230 4.58 -7.03 2.53
CA ALA A 230 5.77 -6.63 1.78
C ALA A 230 6.60 -7.83 1.30
N GLU A 231 6.67 -8.91 2.09
CA GLU A 231 7.26 -10.18 1.65
C GLU A 231 6.50 -10.79 0.48
N GLY A 232 5.16 -10.79 0.56
CA GLY A 232 4.31 -11.23 -0.55
C GLY A 232 4.52 -10.40 -1.82
N ILE A 233 4.56 -9.07 -1.72
CA ILE A 233 4.85 -8.16 -2.83
C ILE A 233 6.20 -8.51 -3.50
N PHE A 234 7.22 -8.72 -2.67
CA PHE A 234 8.55 -9.05 -3.16
C PHE A 234 8.56 -10.42 -3.86
N ALA A 235 7.94 -11.43 -3.26
CA ALA A 235 7.86 -12.78 -3.83
C ALA A 235 7.17 -12.79 -5.19
N LEU A 236 6.04 -12.09 -5.35
CA LEU A 236 5.30 -11.99 -6.60
C LEU A 236 6.17 -11.51 -7.77
N THR A 237 6.98 -10.48 -7.53
CA THR A 237 7.79 -9.89 -8.59
C THR A 237 9.07 -10.65 -8.91
N THR A 238 9.50 -11.54 -8.01
CA THR A 238 10.72 -12.34 -8.18
C THR A 238 10.45 -13.77 -8.67
N MET A 239 9.26 -14.30 -8.43
CA MET A 239 8.89 -15.68 -8.85
C MET A 239 8.43 -15.78 -10.31
N GLY A 240 8.25 -14.65 -10.99
CA GLY A 240 7.94 -14.61 -12.43
C GLY A 240 6.59 -15.26 -12.77
N SER A 241 5.51 -14.81 -12.15
CA SER A 241 4.16 -15.31 -12.43
C SER A 241 3.36 -14.31 -13.25
N ASP A 242 2.53 -14.81 -14.15
CA ASP A 242 1.67 -13.98 -15.02
C ASP A 242 0.32 -13.63 -14.38
N TYR A 243 0.17 -13.90 -13.09
CA TYR A 243 -1.12 -13.77 -12.42
C TYR A 243 -1.16 -12.60 -11.43
N ASP A 244 -2.37 -12.10 -11.20
CA ASP A 244 -2.66 -11.22 -10.09
C ASP A 244 -2.88 -12.07 -8.84
N TYR A 245 -2.57 -11.52 -7.65
CA TYR A 245 -2.62 -12.28 -6.41
C TYR A 245 -3.35 -11.52 -5.32
N VAL A 246 -4.12 -12.28 -4.55
CA VAL A 246 -4.68 -11.82 -3.28
C VAL A 246 -3.60 -11.93 -2.19
N LEU A 247 -3.39 -10.84 -1.47
CA LEU A 247 -2.48 -10.75 -0.33
C LEU A 247 -3.27 -10.44 0.94
N GLY A 248 -3.37 -11.39 1.83
CA GLY A 248 -4.11 -11.30 3.09
C GLY A 248 -3.87 -12.52 3.97
N SER A 249 -4.38 -12.48 5.21
CA SER A 249 -4.26 -13.59 6.16
C SER A 249 -5.25 -14.73 5.90
N GLY A 250 -6.34 -14.46 5.16
CA GLY A 250 -7.47 -15.38 4.99
C GLY A 250 -8.38 -15.46 6.22
N VAL A 251 -8.15 -14.65 7.25
CA VAL A 251 -8.92 -14.66 8.50
C VAL A 251 -9.68 -13.35 8.68
N GLY A 252 -11.01 -13.43 8.68
CA GLY A 252 -11.87 -12.27 8.95
C GLY A 252 -11.96 -11.99 10.45
N THR A 253 -11.65 -10.77 10.85
CA THR A 253 -11.78 -10.28 12.24
C THR A 253 -12.78 -9.12 12.26
N SER A 254 -13.77 -9.16 13.17
CA SER A 254 -14.71 -8.06 13.33
C SER A 254 -14.04 -6.85 13.97
N ILE A 255 -14.54 -5.65 13.64
CA ILE A 255 -14.07 -4.41 14.28
C ILE A 255 -14.30 -4.49 15.79
N LYS A 256 -15.38 -5.13 16.24
CA LYS A 256 -15.65 -5.38 17.67
C LYS A 256 -14.51 -6.17 18.32
N SER A 257 -14.11 -7.27 17.71
CA SER A 257 -13.01 -8.10 18.23
C SER A 257 -11.67 -7.34 18.25
N LEU A 258 -11.39 -6.56 17.20
CA LEU A 258 -10.20 -5.72 17.14
C LEU A 258 -10.17 -4.70 18.28
N VAL A 259 -11.28 -3.99 18.49
CA VAL A 259 -11.41 -3.00 19.58
C VAL A 259 -11.24 -3.66 20.93
N ASP A 260 -11.94 -4.78 21.17
CA ASP A 260 -11.84 -5.53 22.44
C ASP A 260 -10.40 -5.96 22.73
N THR A 261 -9.71 -6.50 21.72
CA THR A 261 -8.31 -6.91 21.85
C THR A 261 -7.39 -5.74 22.22
N ILE A 262 -7.53 -4.61 21.51
CA ILE A 262 -6.68 -3.43 21.76
C ILE A 262 -6.98 -2.84 23.12
N PHE A 263 -8.24 -2.69 23.52
CA PHE A 263 -8.59 -2.12 24.82
C PHE A 263 -8.13 -3.01 25.97
N LYS A 264 -8.29 -4.33 25.87
CA LYS A 264 -7.76 -5.30 26.85
C LYS A 264 -6.25 -5.23 27.01
N PHE A 265 -5.51 -4.97 25.92
CA PHE A 265 -4.05 -4.76 26.02
C PHE A 265 -3.67 -3.55 26.91
N PHE A 266 -4.56 -2.58 27.04
CA PHE A 266 -4.41 -1.43 27.94
C PHE A 266 -5.13 -1.60 29.28
N ASP A 267 -5.63 -2.80 29.62
CA ASP A 267 -6.46 -3.10 30.82
C ASP A 267 -7.73 -2.23 30.88
N LEU A 268 -8.43 -2.04 29.76
CA LEU A 268 -9.64 -1.25 29.62
C LEU A 268 -10.80 -2.11 29.11
N ASP A 269 -12.03 -1.83 29.56
CA ASP A 269 -13.25 -2.34 28.92
C ASP A 269 -13.75 -1.30 27.89
N TYR A 270 -13.71 -1.65 26.60
CA TYR A 270 -14.11 -0.75 25.53
C TYR A 270 -15.56 -0.27 25.64
N LYS A 271 -16.46 -1.05 26.29
CA LYS A 271 -17.88 -0.71 26.43
C LYS A 271 -18.12 0.59 27.21
N GLU A 272 -17.16 0.98 28.04
CA GLU A 272 -17.24 2.21 28.81
C GLU A 272 -16.90 3.45 27.99
N TYR A 273 -16.22 3.27 26.84
CA TYR A 273 -15.57 4.35 26.08
C TYR A 273 -16.00 4.47 24.62
N ILE A 274 -16.91 3.63 24.14
CA ILE A 274 -17.43 3.67 22.76
C ILE A 274 -18.91 4.02 22.75
#